data_70ed8899453e9871fa35a0072d85b7d2
#
_entry.id   70ed8899453e9871fa35a0072d85b7d2
#
_cell.length_a   1.000
_cell.length_b   1.000
_cell.length_c   1.000
_cell.angle_alpha   90.00
_cell.angle_beta   90.00
_cell.angle_gamma   90.00
#
_symmetry.space_group_name_H-M   'P 1'
#
loop_
_entity.id
_entity.type
_entity.pdbx_description
1 polymer ?
#
loop_
_entity_poly.entity_id
_entity_poly.type
_entity_poly.pdbx_seq_one_letter_code
_entity_poly.pdbx_strand_id
1 'polypeptide(L)'
;MGLIGDIFGIGKDSGSLLRDLADIRKKTRGNRNRLLSEIEFNAALVLEHYLRKGADEKKIIEKLKLESLARLIDEGFDFSTVRKGAVEESMVKDAPVLRHYAGLDLEGLLKKIRFHVEQLKLLPELYDIRTTDKVNVRLRLENLGRRYILLVRFLKT
;
A
#
# COMPACT_ATOMS: atom_id res chain seq x y z
N MET A 1 9.64 -13.79 11.81
CA MET A 1 9.19 -13.13 10.60
C MET A 1 7.69 -13.27 10.42
N GLY A 2 7.04 -12.22 9.95
CA GLY A 2 5.60 -12.26 9.76
C GLY A 2 5.19 -13.04 8.53
N LEU A 3 3.90 -13.35 8.45
CA LEU A 3 3.28 -14.05 7.33
C LEU A 3 3.54 -13.35 5.98
N ILE A 4 3.61 -12.04 5.98
CA ILE A 4 3.92 -11.26 4.78
C ILE A 4 5.29 -11.62 4.21
N GLY A 5 6.30 -11.74 5.07
CA GLY A 5 7.63 -12.12 4.65
C GLY A 5 7.65 -13.48 3.96
N ASP A 6 6.90 -14.43 4.52
CA ASP A 6 6.83 -15.78 3.97
C ASP A 6 6.13 -15.82 2.62
N ILE A 7 5.03 -15.08 2.48
CA ILE A 7 4.23 -15.06 1.24
C ILE A 7 4.92 -14.28 0.13
N PHE A 8 5.51 -13.15 0.43
CA PHE A 8 6.07 -12.23 -0.56
C PHE A 8 7.57 -12.02 -0.46
N GLY A 9 8.26 -12.70 0.46
CA GLY A 9 9.71 -12.53 0.66
C GLY A 9 10.10 -11.17 1.21
N ILE A 10 9.21 -10.49 1.92
CA ILE A 10 9.40 -9.11 2.37
C ILE A 10 10.57 -8.94 3.32
N GLY A 11 10.78 -9.89 4.21
CA GLY A 11 11.85 -9.77 5.21
C GLY A 11 13.20 -9.47 4.59
N LYS A 12 13.44 -9.98 3.38
CA LYS A 12 14.68 -9.73 2.63
C LYS A 12 14.54 -8.60 1.63
N ASP A 13 13.35 -8.41 1.06
CA ASP A 13 13.15 -7.64 -0.15
C ASP A 13 12.45 -6.30 0.04
N SER A 14 12.01 -5.94 1.26
CA SER A 14 11.31 -4.67 1.47
C SER A 14 12.17 -3.47 1.06
N GLY A 15 13.45 -3.49 1.37
CA GLY A 15 14.38 -2.44 0.94
C GLY A 15 14.54 -2.37 -0.57
N SER A 16 14.57 -3.52 -1.24
CA SER A 16 14.63 -3.59 -2.70
C SER A 16 13.36 -3.04 -3.34
N LEU A 17 12.19 -3.41 -2.81
CA LEU A 17 10.91 -2.89 -3.32
C LEU A 17 10.82 -1.38 -3.17
N LEU A 18 11.27 -0.84 -2.04
CA LEU A 18 11.24 0.61 -1.82
C LEU A 18 12.23 1.33 -2.72
N ARG A 19 13.40 0.74 -3.00
CA ARG A 19 14.36 1.30 -3.97
C ARG A 19 13.78 1.32 -5.38
N ASP A 20 13.12 0.23 -5.79
CA ASP A 20 12.47 0.15 -7.09
C ASP A 20 11.41 1.22 -7.24
N LEU A 21 10.61 1.42 -6.20
CA LEU A 21 9.58 2.45 -6.20
C LEU A 21 10.19 3.86 -6.27
N ALA A 22 11.27 4.10 -5.54
CA ALA A 22 12.00 5.37 -5.61
C ALA A 22 12.54 5.64 -7.02
N ASP A 23 13.08 4.60 -7.68
CA ASP A 23 13.60 4.72 -9.03
C ASP A 23 12.48 5.06 -10.04
N ILE A 24 11.32 4.43 -9.90
CA ILE A 24 10.15 4.75 -10.73
C ILE A 24 9.74 6.21 -10.49
N ARG A 25 9.63 6.63 -9.23
CA ARG A 25 9.25 8.01 -8.87
C ARG A 25 10.20 9.05 -9.48
N LYS A 26 11.50 8.81 -9.40
CA LYS A 26 12.52 9.74 -9.89
C LYS A 26 12.40 10.04 -11.39
N LYS A 27 11.75 9.16 -12.14
CA LYS A 27 11.53 9.33 -13.59
C LYS A 27 10.28 10.14 -13.91
N THR A 28 9.55 10.60 -12.91
CA THR A 28 8.27 11.29 -13.09
C THR A 28 8.32 12.74 -12.65
N ARG A 29 7.35 13.53 -13.11
CA ARG A 29 7.18 14.95 -12.78
C ARG A 29 5.71 15.25 -12.47
N GLY A 30 5.47 16.34 -11.77
CA GLY A 30 4.11 16.84 -11.53
C GLY A 30 3.24 15.88 -10.74
N ASN A 31 2.02 15.68 -11.20
CA ASN A 31 1.03 14.85 -10.51
C ASN A 31 1.46 13.39 -10.36
N ARG A 32 2.12 12.82 -11.36
CA ARG A 32 2.64 11.45 -11.29
C ARG A 32 3.68 11.33 -10.18
N ASN A 33 4.57 12.31 -10.08
CA ASN A 33 5.60 12.32 -9.04
C ASN A 33 4.98 12.45 -7.65
N ARG A 34 3.99 13.34 -7.49
CA ARG A 34 3.29 13.53 -6.20
C ARG A 34 2.59 12.26 -5.75
N LEU A 35 1.91 11.59 -6.67
CA LEU A 35 1.25 10.32 -6.39
C LEU A 35 2.26 9.26 -5.93
N LEU A 36 3.32 9.07 -6.69
CA LEU A 36 4.33 8.06 -6.38
C LEU A 36 5.09 8.39 -5.10
N SER A 37 5.32 9.67 -4.81
CA SER A 37 5.93 10.10 -3.54
C SER A 37 5.06 9.74 -2.33
N GLU A 38 3.76 9.94 -2.44
CA GLU A 38 2.81 9.56 -1.37
C GLU A 38 2.76 8.05 -1.19
N ILE A 39 2.72 7.29 -2.29
CA ILE A 39 2.77 5.83 -2.26
C ILE A 39 4.07 5.34 -1.60
N GLU A 40 5.21 5.91 -1.99
CA GLU A 40 6.51 5.57 -1.41
C GLU A 40 6.54 5.82 0.10
N PHE A 41 6.02 6.97 0.52
CA PHE A 41 5.95 7.32 1.93
C PHE A 41 5.10 6.31 2.72
N ASN A 42 3.91 6.01 2.23
CA ASN A 42 3.01 5.05 2.91
C ASN A 42 3.58 3.63 2.90
N ALA A 43 4.14 3.21 1.79
CA ALA A 43 4.76 1.88 1.69
C ALA A 43 5.93 1.76 2.69
N ALA A 44 6.76 2.78 2.81
CA ALA A 44 7.86 2.78 3.80
C ALA A 44 7.33 2.72 5.23
N LEU A 45 6.25 3.46 5.56
CA LEU A 45 5.64 3.39 6.89
C LEU A 45 5.23 1.97 7.24
N VAL A 46 4.54 1.29 6.33
CA VAL A 46 3.99 -0.04 6.61
C VAL A 46 5.07 -1.12 6.51
N LEU A 47 5.85 -1.13 5.44
CA LEU A 47 6.80 -2.22 5.18
C LEU A 47 8.07 -2.11 6.01
N GLU A 48 8.63 -0.91 6.12
CA GLU A 48 9.90 -0.69 6.82
C GLU A 48 9.67 -0.42 8.30
N HIS A 49 8.90 0.61 8.62
CA HIS A 49 8.77 1.06 10.01
C HIS A 49 7.87 0.16 10.84
N TYR A 50 6.77 -0.34 10.29
CA TYR A 50 5.88 -1.21 11.05
C TYR A 50 6.28 -2.68 10.96
N LEU A 51 6.26 -3.26 9.76
CA LEU A 51 6.44 -4.71 9.62
C LEU A 51 7.87 -5.17 9.95
N ARG A 52 8.86 -4.39 9.58
CA ARG A 52 10.25 -4.75 9.86
C ARG A 52 10.73 -4.29 11.22
N LYS A 53 10.41 -3.06 11.63
CA LYS A 53 10.95 -2.45 12.86
C LYS A 53 9.99 -2.43 14.04
N GLY A 54 8.73 -2.77 13.84
CA GLY A 54 7.75 -2.86 14.94
C GLY A 54 7.33 -1.52 15.53
N ALA A 55 7.28 -0.45 14.73
CA ALA A 55 6.83 0.85 15.20
C ALA A 55 5.38 0.79 15.72
N ASP A 56 5.01 1.74 16.57
CA ASP A 56 3.69 1.81 17.20
C ASP A 56 2.57 1.90 16.16
N GLU A 57 1.59 1.02 16.25
CA GLU A 57 0.50 0.92 15.28
C GLU A 57 -0.30 2.22 15.14
N LYS A 58 -0.62 2.85 16.24
CA LYS A 58 -1.39 4.10 16.23
C LYS A 58 -0.63 5.21 15.51
N LYS A 59 0.67 5.32 15.76
CA LYS A 59 1.51 6.32 15.12
C LYS A 59 1.64 6.06 13.61
N ILE A 60 1.79 4.81 13.21
CA ILE A 60 1.82 4.43 11.79
C ILE A 60 0.52 4.87 11.10
N ILE A 61 -0.63 4.50 11.67
CA ILE A 61 -1.93 4.82 11.10
C ILE A 61 -2.11 6.33 10.96
N GLU A 62 -1.76 7.09 12.01
CA GLU A 62 -1.90 8.55 11.99
C GLU A 62 -1.05 9.22 10.92
N LYS A 63 0.07 8.60 10.53
CA LYS A 63 0.99 9.16 9.54
C LYS A 63 0.64 8.80 8.09
N LEU A 64 -0.22 7.81 7.85
CA LEU A 64 -0.62 7.44 6.49
C LEU A 64 -1.26 8.62 5.77
N LYS A 65 -0.88 8.83 4.51
CA LYS A 65 -1.31 9.98 3.71
C LYS A 65 -2.20 9.54 2.55
N LEU A 66 -3.25 10.31 2.28
CA LEU A 66 -4.15 10.08 1.15
C LEU A 66 -4.41 11.35 0.32
N GLU A 67 -3.80 12.46 0.67
CA GLU A 67 -4.10 13.76 0.08
C GLU A 67 -3.92 13.79 -1.44
N SER A 68 -2.77 13.33 -1.93
CA SER A 68 -2.50 13.33 -3.37
C SER A 68 -3.40 12.37 -4.12
N LEU A 69 -3.58 11.16 -3.60
CA LEU A 69 -4.44 10.16 -4.24
C LEU A 69 -5.89 10.63 -4.30
N ALA A 70 -6.43 11.12 -3.18
CA ALA A 70 -7.80 11.61 -3.12
C ALA A 70 -8.03 12.74 -4.11
N ARG A 71 -7.12 13.71 -4.15
CA ARG A 71 -7.20 14.85 -5.05
C ARG A 71 -7.18 14.41 -6.52
N LEU A 72 -6.27 13.51 -6.87
CA LEU A 72 -6.16 13.04 -8.25
C LEU A 72 -7.39 12.26 -8.70
N ILE A 73 -7.96 11.43 -7.82
CA ILE A 73 -9.22 10.73 -8.13
C ILE A 73 -10.35 11.76 -8.37
N ASP A 74 -10.46 12.74 -7.49
CA ASP A 74 -11.52 13.77 -7.58
C ASP A 74 -11.38 14.63 -8.85
N GLU A 75 -10.14 14.88 -9.29
CA GLU A 75 -9.86 15.65 -10.49
C GLU A 75 -9.96 14.84 -11.79
N GLY A 76 -10.20 13.53 -11.71
CA GLY A 76 -10.30 12.68 -12.88
C GLY A 76 -8.96 12.41 -13.56
N PHE A 77 -7.88 12.31 -12.78
CA PHE A 77 -6.54 12.04 -13.30
C PHE A 77 -6.50 10.73 -14.08
N ASP A 78 -5.78 10.72 -15.19
CA ASP A 78 -5.58 9.51 -16.00
C ASP A 78 -4.44 8.66 -15.43
N PHE A 79 -4.79 7.68 -14.61
CA PHE A 79 -3.83 6.79 -13.98
C PHE A 79 -3.09 5.89 -14.99
N SER A 80 -3.63 5.71 -16.19
CA SER A 80 -2.96 4.93 -17.23
C SER A 80 -1.66 5.58 -17.70
N THR A 81 -1.48 6.87 -17.43
CA THR A 81 -0.23 7.58 -17.72
C THR A 81 0.91 7.17 -16.78
N VAL A 82 0.58 6.55 -15.65
CA VAL A 82 1.57 6.00 -14.71
C VAL A 82 1.83 4.53 -15.04
N ARG A 83 0.78 3.72 -15.21
CA ARG A 83 0.88 2.29 -15.52
C ARG A 83 -0.37 1.84 -16.26
N LYS A 84 -0.17 1.29 -17.44
CA LYS A 84 -1.25 0.72 -18.25
C LYS A 84 -1.51 -0.73 -17.87
N GLY A 85 -2.64 -1.26 -18.34
CA GLY A 85 -2.99 -2.65 -18.17
C GLY A 85 -3.62 -2.95 -16.83
N ALA A 86 -3.69 -4.23 -16.50
CA ALA A 86 -4.37 -4.72 -15.31
C ALA A 86 -3.50 -5.69 -14.52
N VAL A 87 -3.81 -5.83 -13.24
CA VAL A 87 -3.15 -6.81 -12.36
C VAL A 87 -3.41 -8.21 -12.91
N GLU A 88 -2.35 -8.97 -13.13
CA GLU A 88 -2.43 -10.34 -13.62
C GLU A 88 -2.66 -11.34 -12.49
N GLU A 89 -3.33 -12.46 -12.80
CA GLU A 89 -3.57 -13.51 -11.80
C GLU A 89 -2.28 -14.03 -11.18
N SER A 90 -1.21 -14.14 -11.97
CA SER A 90 0.09 -14.58 -11.47
C SER A 90 0.66 -13.70 -10.34
N MET A 91 0.27 -12.43 -10.30
CA MET A 91 0.73 -11.49 -9.26
C MET A 91 0.06 -11.71 -7.91
N VAL A 92 -1.11 -12.38 -7.89
CA VAL A 92 -1.93 -12.53 -6.68
C VAL A 92 -2.15 -13.98 -6.26
N LYS A 93 -1.65 -14.95 -7.03
CA LYS A 93 -1.92 -16.37 -6.78
C LYS A 93 -1.47 -16.87 -5.41
N ASP A 94 -0.40 -16.29 -4.87
CA ASP A 94 0.18 -16.71 -3.59
C ASP A 94 -0.38 -15.94 -2.39
N ALA A 95 -1.34 -15.04 -2.61
CA ALA A 95 -1.93 -14.21 -1.58
C ALA A 95 -3.45 -14.27 -1.68
N PRO A 96 -4.12 -15.22 -0.98
CA PRO A 96 -5.56 -15.39 -1.08
C PRO A 96 -6.37 -14.11 -0.85
N VAL A 97 -5.92 -13.24 0.06
CA VAL A 97 -6.59 -11.98 0.36
C VAL A 97 -6.62 -11.02 -0.83
N LEU A 98 -5.72 -11.21 -1.80
CA LEU A 98 -5.60 -10.34 -2.98
C LEU A 98 -6.16 -10.97 -4.27
N ARG A 99 -6.70 -12.18 -4.23
CA ARG A 99 -7.15 -12.88 -5.45
C ARG A 99 -8.13 -12.07 -6.29
N HIS A 100 -9.05 -11.39 -5.64
CA HIS A 100 -10.06 -10.59 -6.34
C HIS A 100 -9.51 -9.27 -6.92
N TYR A 101 -8.23 -8.98 -6.72
CA TYR A 101 -7.59 -7.81 -7.32
C TYR A 101 -7.12 -8.08 -8.75
N ALA A 102 -7.07 -9.33 -9.18
CA ALA A 102 -6.76 -9.66 -10.58
C ALA A 102 -7.77 -8.98 -11.50
N GLY A 103 -7.28 -8.37 -12.56
CA GLY A 103 -8.12 -7.65 -13.52
C GLY A 103 -8.32 -6.17 -13.22
N LEU A 104 -7.92 -5.69 -12.03
CA LEU A 104 -8.00 -4.26 -11.73
C LEU A 104 -6.88 -3.50 -12.44
N ASP A 105 -7.20 -2.33 -12.97
CA ASP A 105 -6.20 -1.39 -13.45
C ASP A 105 -5.59 -0.61 -12.28
N LEU A 106 -4.65 0.28 -12.56
CA LEU A 106 -3.97 1.05 -11.50
C LEU A 106 -4.99 1.87 -10.68
N GLU A 107 -5.92 2.52 -11.34
CA GLU A 107 -6.94 3.31 -10.63
C GLU A 107 -7.77 2.43 -9.69
N GLY A 108 -8.22 1.27 -10.16
CA GLY A 108 -8.99 0.33 -9.35
C GLY A 108 -8.21 -0.17 -8.14
N LEU A 109 -6.93 -0.50 -8.34
CA LEU A 109 -6.05 -0.93 -7.25
C LEU A 109 -5.85 0.18 -6.22
N LEU A 110 -5.59 1.41 -6.68
CA LEU A 110 -5.38 2.54 -5.77
C LEU A 110 -6.65 2.91 -5.00
N LYS A 111 -7.83 2.81 -5.63
CA LYS A 111 -9.11 3.03 -4.93
C LYS A 111 -9.34 2.01 -3.82
N LYS A 112 -8.95 0.75 -4.04
CA LYS A 112 -9.01 -0.28 -2.99
C LYS A 112 -8.06 0.05 -1.84
N ILE A 113 -6.83 0.44 -2.14
CA ILE A 113 -5.87 0.85 -1.12
C ILE A 113 -6.38 2.05 -0.33
N ARG A 114 -6.91 3.07 -1.02
CA ARG A 114 -7.51 4.25 -0.37
C ARG A 114 -8.58 3.83 0.62
N PHE A 115 -9.49 2.96 0.22
CA PHE A 115 -10.55 2.49 1.09
C PHE A 115 -9.99 1.86 2.37
N HIS A 116 -9.00 0.97 2.24
CA HIS A 116 -8.42 0.31 3.40
C HIS A 116 -7.65 1.27 4.32
N VAL A 117 -6.95 2.26 3.75
CA VAL A 117 -6.29 3.29 4.55
C VAL A 117 -7.32 4.14 5.30
N GLU A 118 -8.40 4.54 4.62
CA GLU A 118 -9.48 5.30 5.26
C GLU A 118 -10.10 4.52 6.43
N GLN A 119 -10.34 3.23 6.24
CA GLN A 119 -10.87 2.36 7.31
C GLN A 119 -9.88 2.27 8.49
N LEU A 120 -8.59 2.13 8.21
CA LEU A 120 -7.57 2.12 9.26
C LEU A 120 -7.57 3.43 10.05
N LYS A 121 -7.67 4.57 9.37
CA LYS A 121 -7.64 5.87 10.03
C LYS A 121 -8.85 6.12 10.93
N LEU A 122 -9.95 5.41 10.73
CA LEU A 122 -11.11 5.47 11.62
C LEU A 122 -10.88 4.71 12.94
N LEU A 123 -10.03 3.70 12.95
CA LEU A 123 -9.89 2.82 14.12
C LEU A 123 -9.46 3.56 15.39
N PRO A 124 -8.44 4.46 15.38
CA PRO A 124 -8.08 5.20 16.59
C PRO A 124 -9.17 6.16 17.06
N GLU A 125 -10.07 6.59 16.17
CA GLU A 125 -11.18 7.47 16.53
C GLU A 125 -12.32 6.70 17.19
N LEU A 126 -12.48 5.41 16.85
CA LEU A 126 -13.57 4.59 17.31
C LEU A 126 -13.18 3.69 18.48
N TYR A 127 -11.92 3.32 18.59
CA TYR A 127 -11.42 2.35 19.57
C TYR A 127 -10.11 2.82 20.18
N ASP A 128 -9.82 2.37 21.40
CA ASP A 128 -8.47 2.41 21.93
C ASP A 128 -7.70 1.23 21.32
N ILE A 129 -7.02 1.47 20.21
CA ILE A 129 -6.40 0.41 19.43
C ILE A 129 -5.24 -0.30 20.12
N ARG A 130 -4.72 0.27 21.22
CA ARG A 130 -3.65 -0.36 22.00
C ARG A 130 -4.17 -1.47 22.91
N THR A 131 -5.44 -1.41 23.29
CA THR A 131 -6.04 -2.33 24.28
C THR A 131 -7.24 -3.09 23.76
N THR A 132 -7.83 -2.66 22.62
CA THR A 132 -9.06 -3.29 22.11
C THR A 132 -8.81 -4.68 21.53
N ASP A 133 -9.76 -5.58 21.75
CA ASP A 133 -9.82 -6.87 21.06
C ASP A 133 -10.92 -6.92 19.99
N LYS A 134 -11.59 -5.79 19.76
CA LYS A 134 -12.72 -5.68 18.82
C LYS A 134 -12.30 -5.69 17.36
N VAL A 135 -11.07 -5.26 17.08
CA VAL A 135 -10.52 -5.21 15.72
C VAL A 135 -9.10 -5.74 15.75
N ASN A 136 -8.72 -6.42 14.67
CA ASN A 136 -7.35 -6.92 14.52
C ASN A 136 -6.54 -5.92 13.71
N VAL A 137 -5.98 -4.93 14.37
CA VAL A 137 -5.19 -3.87 13.75
C VAL A 137 -3.96 -4.42 13.04
N ARG A 138 -3.27 -5.37 13.70
CA ARG A 138 -2.08 -6.00 13.12
C ARG A 138 -2.39 -6.65 11.78
N LEU A 139 -3.44 -7.45 11.69
CA LEU A 139 -3.82 -8.11 10.44
C LEU A 139 -4.17 -7.10 9.35
N ARG A 140 -4.87 -6.02 9.71
CA ARG A 140 -5.20 -4.96 8.76
C ARG A 140 -3.97 -4.27 8.20
N LEU A 141 -2.98 -3.99 9.05
CA LEU A 141 -1.71 -3.40 8.61
C LEU A 141 -0.88 -4.39 7.78
N GLU A 142 -0.86 -5.66 8.15
CA GLU A 142 -0.20 -6.70 7.36
C GLU A 142 -0.83 -6.80 5.96
N ASN A 143 -2.16 -6.79 5.89
CA ASN A 143 -2.87 -6.83 4.61
C ASN A 143 -2.64 -5.57 3.78
N LEU A 144 -2.55 -4.41 4.42
CA LEU A 144 -2.17 -3.18 3.71
C LEU A 144 -0.76 -3.31 3.13
N GLY A 145 0.16 -3.89 3.88
CA GLY A 145 1.51 -4.20 3.39
C GLY A 145 1.48 -5.07 2.14
N ARG A 146 0.66 -6.12 2.13
CA ARG A 146 0.48 -6.99 0.95
C ARG A 146 -0.01 -6.18 -0.26
N ARG A 147 -0.93 -5.25 -0.05
CA ARG A 147 -1.44 -4.39 -1.12
C ARG A 147 -0.36 -3.47 -1.67
N TYR A 148 0.48 -2.91 -0.83
CA TYR A 148 1.61 -2.08 -1.30
C TYR A 148 2.63 -2.91 -2.06
N ILE A 149 2.89 -4.15 -1.65
CA ILE A 149 3.79 -5.03 -2.39
C ILE A 149 3.22 -5.33 -3.77
N LEU A 150 1.94 -5.66 -3.84
CA LEU A 150 1.26 -5.87 -5.11
C LEU A 150 1.37 -4.64 -6.01
N LEU A 151 1.14 -3.46 -5.44
CA LEU A 151 1.24 -2.21 -6.17
C LEU A 151 2.64 -1.99 -6.75
N VAL A 152 3.69 -2.19 -5.95
CA VAL A 152 5.07 -2.02 -6.44
C VAL A 152 5.36 -3.03 -7.56
N ARG A 153 4.98 -4.29 -7.36
CA ARG A 153 5.16 -5.32 -8.39
C ARG A 153 4.44 -4.96 -9.69
N PHE A 154 3.22 -4.47 -9.58
CA PHE A 154 2.45 -4.03 -10.75
C PHE A 154 3.12 -2.85 -11.45
N LEU A 155 3.60 -1.87 -10.70
CA LEU A 155 4.30 -0.70 -11.27
C LEU A 155 5.60 -1.06 -11.98
N LYS A 156 6.26 -2.15 -11.59
CA LYS A 156 7.52 -2.60 -12.17
C LYS A 156 7.36 -3.34 -13.49
N THR A 157 6.21 -3.92 -13.76
CA THR A 157 5.98 -4.78 -14.94
C THR A 157 5.55 -4.05 -16.22
#